data_9b4fccb3514394238dd30b8776a64969
#
_entry.id   9b4fccb3514394238dd30b8776a64969
#
_cell.length_a   1.000
_cell.length_b   1.000
_cell.length_c   1.000
_cell.angle_alpha   90.00
_cell.angle_beta   90.00
_cell.angle_gamma   90.00
#
_symmetry.space_group_name_H-M   'P 1'
#
loop_
_entity.id
_entity.type
_entity.pdbx_description
1 polymer ?
#
loop_
_entity_poly.entity_id
_entity_poly.type
_entity_poly.pdbx_seq_one_letter_code
_entity_poly.pdbx_strand_id
1 'polypeptide(L)'
;MAAVGAPGAWAQEGYPARPIRIVAPTSPGGANDVLARMLGVRMTQHWGQQVVVDVRPGAGGIVGSEIVARAAPDGYTLLIVANGYALNPFLIAKLPYDTIKDFERVTLFASAPLVLVVHPTVPAQTVSELIALARAKPNTLNYASSGLGSAGWLSMELLRSMARLDMTHVPYKGAGQSNAAIVAGEVHMLVRDRKSTRLNSSHIPLSRMPSSA
;
A
#
# COMPACT_ATOMS: atom_id res chain seq x y z
N MET A 1 55.35 -27.96 1.97
CA MET A 1 54.31 -27.18 2.68
C MET A 1 53.77 -26.19 1.69
N ALA A 2 52.57 -26.43 1.14
CA ALA A 2 51.90 -25.55 0.21
C ALA A 2 50.95 -24.65 1.01
N ALA A 3 51.13 -23.32 0.96
CA ALA A 3 50.26 -22.37 1.55
C ALA A 3 48.96 -22.28 0.75
N VAL A 4 47.86 -22.73 1.35
CA VAL A 4 46.50 -22.54 0.81
C VAL A 4 46.16 -21.08 1.04
N GLY A 5 46.19 -20.27 -0.03
CA GLY A 5 45.70 -18.90 0.00
C GLY A 5 44.20 -18.90 0.27
N ALA A 6 43.78 -18.25 1.36
CA ALA A 6 42.36 -17.98 1.64
C ALA A 6 41.77 -17.16 0.48
N PRO A 7 40.55 -17.49 -0.01
CA PRO A 7 39.88 -16.61 -0.96
C PRO A 7 39.65 -15.28 -0.29
N GLY A 8 40.29 -14.22 -0.81
CA GLY A 8 40.10 -12.85 -0.34
C GLY A 8 38.61 -12.52 -0.36
N ALA A 9 38.09 -12.08 0.79
CA ALA A 9 36.80 -11.43 0.87
C ALA A 9 36.87 -10.24 -0.10
N TRP A 10 36.15 -10.33 -1.20
CA TRP A 10 35.91 -9.19 -2.09
C TRP A 10 35.07 -8.20 -1.30
N ALA A 11 35.75 -7.36 -0.51
CA ALA A 11 35.13 -6.14 -0.02
C ALA A 11 34.69 -5.40 -1.28
N GLN A 12 33.39 -5.26 -1.46
CA GLN A 12 32.79 -4.51 -2.55
C GLN A 12 33.12 -3.04 -2.28
N GLU A 13 34.33 -2.61 -2.73
CA GLU A 13 34.77 -1.24 -2.63
C GLU A 13 33.74 -0.36 -3.34
N GLY A 14 33.03 0.50 -2.56
CA GLY A 14 32.23 1.59 -3.09
C GLY A 14 30.81 1.26 -3.53
N TYR A 15 30.04 0.45 -2.79
CA TYR A 15 28.59 0.43 -3.00
C TYR A 15 27.94 1.71 -2.42
N PRO A 16 27.10 2.40 -3.23
CA PRO A 16 26.78 2.16 -4.64
C PRO A 16 27.80 2.82 -5.59
N ALA A 17 28.32 2.04 -6.57
CA ALA A 17 29.22 2.52 -7.62
C ALA A 17 28.49 2.99 -8.89
N ARG A 18 27.20 2.79 -9.00
CA ARG A 18 26.35 3.14 -10.14
C ARG A 18 24.93 3.53 -9.67
N PRO A 19 24.09 4.12 -10.54
CA PRO A 19 22.74 4.50 -10.18
C PRO A 19 21.91 3.34 -9.62
N ILE A 20 21.13 3.65 -8.57
CA ILE A 20 20.15 2.73 -7.97
C ILE A 20 18.78 2.99 -8.57
N ARG A 21 18.04 1.93 -8.88
CA ARG A 21 16.66 1.99 -9.36
C ARG A 21 15.70 1.58 -8.27
N ILE A 22 14.72 2.44 -7.96
CA ILE A 22 13.60 2.09 -7.07
C ILE A 22 12.36 1.90 -7.94
N VAL A 23 11.85 0.67 -8.02
CA VAL A 23 10.60 0.36 -8.71
C VAL A 23 9.43 0.59 -7.76
N ALA A 24 8.49 1.44 -8.17
CA ALA A 24 7.25 1.74 -7.45
C ALA A 24 6.05 1.21 -8.26
N PRO A 25 5.45 0.07 -7.88
CA PRO A 25 4.34 -0.56 -8.61
C PRO A 25 3.00 0.12 -8.28
N THR A 26 2.91 1.42 -8.53
CA THR A 26 1.75 2.26 -8.20
C THR A 26 1.49 3.25 -9.33
N SER A 27 0.35 3.92 -9.31
CA SER A 27 0.10 5.03 -10.23
C SER A 27 1.00 6.23 -9.90
N PRO A 28 1.42 7.02 -10.88
CA PRO A 28 2.15 8.27 -10.63
C PRO A 28 1.41 9.16 -9.63
N GLY A 29 2.17 9.78 -8.71
CA GLY A 29 1.60 10.58 -7.61
C GLY A 29 0.97 9.77 -6.47
N GLY A 30 0.93 8.46 -6.54
CA GLY A 30 0.49 7.60 -5.45
C GLY A 30 1.47 7.60 -4.27
N ALA A 31 1.04 7.10 -3.11
CA ALA A 31 1.84 7.14 -1.87
C ALA A 31 3.24 6.52 -2.05
N ASN A 32 3.33 5.36 -2.70
CA ASN A 32 4.63 4.70 -2.93
C ASN A 32 5.53 5.50 -3.88
N ASP A 33 4.99 6.18 -4.90
CA ASP A 33 5.78 7.05 -5.80
C ASP A 33 6.34 8.25 -5.02
N VAL A 34 5.50 8.93 -4.23
CA VAL A 34 5.94 10.06 -3.41
C VAL A 34 7.01 9.63 -2.41
N LEU A 35 6.80 8.52 -1.69
CA LEU A 35 7.75 7.97 -0.74
C LEU A 35 9.07 7.55 -1.40
N ALA A 36 8.99 6.90 -2.58
CA ALA A 36 10.17 6.51 -3.35
C ALA A 36 11.02 7.72 -3.75
N ARG A 37 10.37 8.80 -4.22
CA ARG A 37 11.07 10.04 -4.58
C ARG A 37 11.72 10.72 -3.38
N MET A 38 11.01 10.78 -2.25
CA MET A 38 11.58 11.33 -0.99
C MET A 38 12.80 10.52 -0.54
N LEU A 39 12.70 9.19 -0.59
CA LEU A 39 13.81 8.29 -0.26
C LEU A 39 14.96 8.47 -1.25
N GLY A 40 14.67 8.49 -2.55
CA GLY A 40 15.66 8.63 -3.62
C GLY A 40 16.49 9.91 -3.49
N VAL A 41 15.86 11.05 -3.15
CA VAL A 41 16.58 12.30 -2.88
C VAL A 41 17.55 12.14 -1.72
N ARG A 42 17.14 11.55 -0.60
CA ARG A 42 17.99 11.33 0.57
C ARG A 42 19.13 10.36 0.30
N MET A 43 18.85 9.27 -0.40
CA MET A 43 19.88 8.30 -0.79
C MET A 43 20.91 8.94 -1.74
N THR A 44 20.46 9.71 -2.74
CA THR A 44 21.36 10.44 -3.65
C THR A 44 22.26 11.41 -2.89
N GLN A 45 21.72 12.17 -1.94
CA GLN A 45 22.49 13.10 -1.11
C GLN A 45 23.53 12.39 -0.23
N HIS A 46 23.19 11.21 0.29
CA HIS A 46 24.06 10.46 1.20
C HIS A 46 25.17 9.69 0.48
N TRP A 47 24.87 9.10 -0.66
CA TRP A 47 25.78 8.22 -1.38
C TRP A 47 26.48 8.86 -2.58
N GLY A 48 26.05 10.06 -2.99
CA GLY A 48 26.60 10.71 -4.18
C GLY A 48 26.24 10.02 -5.51
N GLN A 49 25.44 8.94 -5.47
CA GLN A 49 24.96 8.20 -6.65
C GLN A 49 23.50 8.51 -6.93
N GLN A 50 23.17 8.61 -8.22
CA GLN A 50 21.81 8.89 -8.64
C GLN A 50 20.86 7.76 -8.24
N VAL A 51 19.68 8.12 -7.71
CA VAL A 51 18.58 7.19 -7.47
C VAL A 51 17.42 7.51 -8.40
N VAL A 52 17.07 6.56 -9.27
CA VAL A 52 16.03 6.69 -10.27
C VAL A 52 14.75 6.00 -9.78
N VAL A 53 13.66 6.74 -9.69
CA VAL A 53 12.34 6.17 -9.36
C VAL A 53 11.63 5.79 -10.65
N ASP A 54 11.35 4.50 -10.80
CA ASP A 54 10.67 3.91 -11.95
C ASP A 54 9.27 3.45 -11.56
N VAL A 55 8.27 4.18 -12.03
CA VAL A 55 6.87 3.91 -11.72
C VAL A 55 6.32 2.88 -12.70
N ARG A 56 5.93 1.70 -12.20
CA ARG A 56 5.43 0.56 -12.98
C ARG A 56 4.07 0.08 -12.46
N PRO A 57 2.99 0.78 -12.78
CA PRO A 57 1.65 0.38 -12.38
C PRO A 57 1.19 -0.87 -13.15
N GLY A 58 0.23 -1.58 -12.59
CA GLY A 58 -0.46 -2.67 -13.26
C GLY A 58 -0.74 -3.86 -12.35
N ALA A 59 -1.90 -4.49 -12.56
CA ALA A 59 -2.34 -5.72 -11.89
C ALA A 59 -2.14 -5.72 -10.37
N GLY A 60 -2.52 -4.64 -9.68
CA GLY A 60 -2.36 -4.55 -8.21
C GLY A 60 -0.89 -4.51 -7.74
N GLY A 61 0.03 -4.10 -8.62
CA GLY A 61 1.47 -4.02 -8.32
C GLY A 61 2.28 -5.24 -8.78
N ILE A 62 1.63 -6.24 -9.38
CA ILE A 62 2.31 -7.47 -9.83
C ILE A 62 3.37 -7.16 -10.89
N VAL A 63 3.05 -6.30 -11.86
CA VAL A 63 3.97 -5.96 -12.96
C VAL A 63 5.30 -5.40 -12.44
N GLY A 64 5.25 -4.41 -11.55
CA GLY A 64 6.45 -3.82 -10.99
C GLY A 64 7.21 -4.77 -10.07
N SER A 65 6.50 -5.59 -9.30
CA SER A 65 7.11 -6.60 -8.43
C SER A 65 7.83 -7.69 -9.23
N GLU A 66 7.24 -8.17 -10.34
CA GLU A 66 7.87 -9.15 -11.23
C GLU A 66 9.18 -8.62 -11.85
N ILE A 67 9.20 -7.34 -12.24
CA ILE A 67 10.43 -6.70 -12.77
C ILE A 67 11.57 -6.80 -11.75
N VAL A 68 11.28 -6.58 -10.46
CA VAL A 68 12.31 -6.64 -9.41
C VAL A 68 12.68 -8.09 -9.08
N ALA A 69 11.70 -8.99 -9.01
CA ALA A 69 11.96 -10.41 -8.78
C ALA A 69 12.92 -11.02 -9.82
N ARG A 70 12.87 -10.51 -11.06
CA ARG A 70 13.76 -10.95 -12.16
C ARG A 70 15.06 -10.16 -12.28
N ALA A 71 15.25 -9.11 -11.47
CA ALA A 71 16.48 -8.32 -11.48
C ALA A 71 17.61 -9.05 -10.79
N ALA A 72 18.86 -8.64 -11.10
CA ALA A 72 20.03 -9.17 -10.39
C ALA A 72 19.93 -8.83 -8.88
N PRO A 73 20.23 -9.77 -7.98
CA PRO A 73 20.16 -9.56 -6.53
C PRO A 73 21.42 -8.85 -5.99
N ASP A 74 21.78 -7.73 -6.58
CA ASP A 74 23.00 -6.96 -6.34
C ASP A 74 22.76 -5.65 -5.56
N GLY A 75 21.53 -5.41 -5.10
CA GLY A 75 21.15 -4.22 -4.35
C GLY A 75 20.89 -2.97 -5.19
N TYR A 76 21.07 -3.01 -6.51
CA TYR A 76 20.83 -1.84 -7.38
C TYR A 76 19.40 -1.71 -7.90
N THR A 77 18.57 -2.73 -7.70
CA THR A 77 17.14 -2.66 -8.01
C THR A 77 16.33 -2.93 -6.74
N LEU A 78 15.65 -1.90 -6.27
CA LEU A 78 14.84 -1.94 -5.05
C LEU A 78 13.35 -1.90 -5.39
N LEU A 79 12.53 -2.51 -4.57
CA LEU A 79 11.08 -2.49 -4.65
C LEU A 79 10.49 -1.73 -3.47
N ILE A 80 9.61 -0.77 -3.71
CA ILE A 80 8.81 -0.13 -2.67
C ILE A 80 7.35 -0.51 -2.82
N VAL A 81 6.80 -1.20 -1.84
CA VAL A 81 5.44 -1.74 -1.87
C VAL A 81 4.63 -1.33 -0.65
N ALA A 82 3.33 -1.44 -0.76
CA ALA A 82 2.38 -1.30 0.34
C ALA A 82 1.80 -2.66 0.74
N ASN A 83 0.91 -2.67 1.71
CA ASN A 83 0.29 -3.86 2.32
C ASN A 83 -0.29 -4.85 1.30
N GLY A 84 -0.80 -4.36 0.17
CA GLY A 84 -1.35 -5.21 -0.90
C GLY A 84 -0.38 -6.25 -1.44
N TYR A 85 0.92 -5.94 -1.43
CA TYR A 85 1.95 -6.91 -1.83
C TYR A 85 1.89 -8.21 -1.01
N ALA A 86 1.72 -8.10 0.30
CA ALA A 86 1.63 -9.27 1.19
C ALA A 86 0.33 -10.08 0.99
N LEU A 87 -0.69 -9.47 0.39
CA LEU A 87 -1.97 -10.12 0.13
C LEU A 87 -2.04 -10.80 -1.24
N ASN A 88 -1.16 -10.43 -2.16
CA ASN A 88 -1.16 -10.97 -3.53
C ASN A 88 -1.16 -12.50 -3.58
N PRO A 89 -0.43 -13.25 -2.75
CA PRO A 89 -0.46 -14.73 -2.75
C PRO A 89 -1.84 -15.32 -2.43
N PHE A 90 -2.67 -14.59 -1.68
CA PHE A 90 -4.00 -15.03 -1.26
C PHE A 90 -5.10 -14.58 -2.22
N LEU A 91 -4.85 -13.53 -3.01
CA LEU A 91 -5.82 -12.95 -3.93
C LEU A 91 -5.64 -13.42 -5.37
N ILE A 92 -4.43 -13.82 -5.74
CA ILE A 92 -4.05 -14.13 -7.12
C ILE A 92 -3.61 -15.59 -7.23
N ALA A 93 -4.33 -16.38 -7.98
CA ALA A 93 -4.08 -17.81 -8.11
C ALA A 93 -2.71 -18.16 -8.74
N LYS A 94 -2.19 -17.30 -9.62
CA LYS A 94 -0.88 -17.49 -10.26
C LYS A 94 -0.09 -16.19 -10.21
N LEU A 95 0.79 -16.06 -9.23
CA LEU A 95 1.78 -14.99 -9.19
C LEU A 95 3.01 -15.40 -10.01
N PRO A 96 3.63 -14.47 -10.77
CA PRO A 96 4.85 -14.74 -11.53
C PRO A 96 6.13 -14.69 -10.67
N TYR A 97 5.99 -14.61 -9.35
CA TYR A 97 7.09 -14.55 -8.37
C TYR A 97 6.63 -15.12 -7.00
N ASP A 98 7.59 -15.51 -6.19
CA ASP A 98 7.37 -15.86 -4.77
C ASP A 98 7.61 -14.59 -3.90
N THR A 99 6.58 -14.13 -3.19
CA THR A 99 6.65 -12.90 -2.37
C THR A 99 7.64 -12.95 -1.22
N ILE A 100 8.14 -14.13 -0.86
CA ILE A 100 9.06 -14.33 0.26
C ILE A 100 10.45 -14.69 -0.23
N LYS A 101 10.57 -15.61 -1.22
CA LYS A 101 11.86 -16.17 -1.65
C LYS A 101 12.59 -15.33 -2.68
N ASP A 102 11.84 -14.60 -3.54
CA ASP A 102 12.42 -13.83 -4.63
C ASP A 102 12.83 -12.41 -4.22
N PHE A 103 12.69 -12.05 -2.91
CA PHE A 103 12.98 -10.71 -2.41
C PHE A 103 13.70 -10.73 -1.07
N GLU A 104 14.81 -9.99 -0.98
CA GLU A 104 15.42 -9.64 0.29
C GLU A 104 14.72 -8.43 0.92
N ARG A 105 14.31 -8.58 2.18
CA ARG A 105 13.61 -7.52 2.93
C ARG A 105 14.61 -6.53 3.49
N VAL A 106 14.42 -5.25 3.16
CA VAL A 106 15.31 -4.20 3.65
C VAL A 106 14.75 -3.57 4.94
N THR A 107 13.60 -2.92 4.86
CA THR A 107 13.02 -2.24 6.03
C THR A 107 11.55 -1.87 5.83
N LEU A 108 10.84 -1.63 6.95
CA LEU A 108 9.58 -0.91 6.97
C LEU A 108 9.87 0.58 6.89
N PHE A 109 9.79 1.15 5.69
CA PHE A 109 10.19 2.53 5.43
C PHE A 109 9.21 3.57 5.99
N ALA A 110 7.91 3.31 5.91
CA ALA A 110 6.88 4.25 6.37
C ALA A 110 5.64 3.53 6.87
N SER A 111 4.97 4.15 7.83
CA SER A 111 3.66 3.76 8.32
C SER A 111 2.76 5.00 8.35
N ALA A 112 1.51 4.84 7.94
CA ALA A 112 0.53 5.91 7.98
C ALA A 112 -0.78 5.42 8.62
N PRO A 113 -1.38 6.20 9.53
CA PRO A 113 -2.68 5.87 10.09
C PRO A 113 -3.74 5.97 8.99
N LEU A 114 -4.65 5.00 9.00
CA LEU A 114 -5.84 5.01 8.15
C LEU A 114 -7.00 5.65 8.90
N VAL A 115 -7.88 6.34 8.18
CA VAL A 115 -9.10 6.94 8.70
C VAL A 115 -10.30 6.45 7.90
N LEU A 116 -11.38 6.13 8.60
CA LEU A 116 -12.67 5.89 7.99
C LEU A 116 -13.30 7.25 7.68
N VAL A 117 -13.66 7.44 6.42
CA VAL A 117 -14.37 8.62 5.91
C VAL A 117 -15.78 8.19 5.54
N VAL A 118 -16.76 8.94 6.01
CA VAL A 118 -18.17 8.67 5.75
C VAL A 118 -18.79 9.91 5.11
N HIS A 119 -19.59 9.72 4.06
CA HIS A 119 -20.27 10.83 3.40
C HIS A 119 -21.34 11.45 4.34
N PRO A 120 -21.52 12.78 4.36
CA PRO A 120 -22.44 13.46 5.29
C PRO A 120 -23.91 13.01 5.20
N THR A 121 -24.32 12.41 4.10
CA THR A 121 -25.70 11.86 3.95
C THR A 121 -25.94 10.60 4.77
N VAL A 122 -24.88 9.94 5.27
CA VAL A 122 -25.03 8.79 6.14
C VAL A 122 -25.28 9.25 7.57
N PRO A 123 -26.44 8.93 8.17
CA PRO A 123 -26.82 9.41 9.50
C PRO A 123 -26.10 8.61 10.61
N ALA A 124 -24.78 8.74 10.68
CA ALA A 124 -23.92 8.10 11.70
C ALA A 124 -22.76 9.05 12.04
N GLN A 125 -22.59 9.37 13.31
CA GLN A 125 -21.53 10.24 13.84
C GLN A 125 -20.40 9.43 14.48
N THR A 126 -20.65 8.16 14.79
CA THR A 126 -19.69 7.24 15.41
C THR A 126 -19.62 5.92 14.64
N VAL A 127 -18.53 5.17 14.84
CA VAL A 127 -18.39 3.83 14.24
C VAL A 127 -19.48 2.90 14.77
N SER A 128 -19.88 3.03 16.03
CA SER A 128 -20.95 2.23 16.63
C SER A 128 -22.30 2.48 15.93
N GLU A 129 -22.65 3.73 15.69
CA GLU A 129 -23.86 4.11 14.94
C GLU A 129 -23.82 3.62 13.49
N LEU A 130 -22.66 3.71 12.84
CA LEU A 130 -22.47 3.18 11.48
C LEU A 130 -22.70 1.66 11.42
N ILE A 131 -22.15 0.93 12.39
CA ILE A 131 -22.34 -0.52 12.51
C ILE A 131 -23.83 -0.85 12.75
N ALA A 132 -24.49 -0.12 13.67
CA ALA A 132 -25.91 -0.30 13.94
C ALA A 132 -26.78 -0.02 12.70
N LEU A 133 -26.48 1.04 11.96
CA LEU A 133 -27.16 1.40 10.72
C LEU A 133 -26.99 0.31 9.66
N ALA A 134 -25.75 -0.17 9.44
CA ALA A 134 -25.45 -1.21 8.45
C ALA A 134 -26.14 -2.54 8.79
N ARG A 135 -26.25 -2.88 10.07
CA ARG A 135 -26.99 -4.07 10.52
C ARG A 135 -28.51 -3.94 10.35
N ALA A 136 -29.06 -2.75 10.63
CA ALA A 136 -30.48 -2.48 10.51
C ALA A 136 -30.94 -2.45 9.04
N LYS A 137 -30.04 -2.12 8.13
CA LYS A 137 -30.33 -2.02 6.69
C LYS A 137 -29.24 -2.74 5.86
N PRO A 138 -29.26 -4.07 5.80
CA PRO A 138 -28.28 -4.85 5.04
C PRO A 138 -28.24 -4.43 3.56
N ASN A 139 -27.07 -4.43 2.95
CA ASN A 139 -26.83 -4.10 1.53
C ASN A 139 -27.25 -2.69 1.07
N THR A 140 -27.63 -1.80 1.99
CA THR A 140 -27.97 -0.40 1.64
C THR A 140 -26.74 0.51 1.63
N LEU A 141 -25.70 0.16 2.38
CA LEU A 141 -24.46 0.91 2.41
C LEU A 141 -23.43 0.30 1.47
N ASN A 142 -22.71 1.16 0.77
CA ASN A 142 -21.58 0.77 -0.06
C ASN A 142 -20.30 1.49 0.38
N TYR A 143 -19.15 0.92 0.03
CA TYR A 143 -17.86 1.53 0.32
C TYR A 143 -16.93 1.46 -0.89
N ALA A 144 -16.14 2.52 -1.05
CA ALA A 144 -15.14 2.60 -2.10
C ALA A 144 -13.79 2.08 -1.65
N SER A 145 -13.02 1.59 -2.60
CA SER A 145 -11.59 1.36 -2.44
C SER A 145 -10.80 1.77 -3.70
N SER A 146 -9.49 1.86 -3.59
CA SER A 146 -8.61 2.08 -4.74
C SER A 146 -8.27 0.79 -5.49
N GLY A 147 -9.06 -0.26 -5.30
CA GLY A 147 -8.94 -1.59 -5.88
C GLY A 147 -8.73 -2.69 -4.85
N LEU A 148 -8.90 -3.92 -5.28
CA LEU A 148 -8.66 -5.12 -4.47
C LEU A 148 -7.22 -5.14 -3.94
N GLY A 149 -7.04 -5.61 -2.72
CA GLY A 149 -5.73 -5.67 -2.06
C GLY A 149 -5.22 -4.31 -1.53
N SER A 150 -5.92 -3.19 -1.78
CA SER A 150 -5.55 -1.90 -1.17
C SER A 150 -5.77 -1.91 0.34
N ALA A 151 -4.99 -1.09 1.07
CA ALA A 151 -5.14 -0.97 2.52
C ALA A 151 -6.56 -0.54 2.93
N GLY A 152 -7.18 0.34 2.17
CA GLY A 152 -8.57 0.77 2.39
C GLY A 152 -9.56 -0.37 2.20
N TRP A 153 -9.40 -1.17 1.15
CA TRP A 153 -10.22 -2.36 0.92
C TRP A 153 -10.07 -3.36 2.08
N LEU A 154 -8.83 -3.72 2.44
CA LEU A 154 -8.57 -4.67 3.52
C LEU A 154 -9.17 -4.20 4.85
N SER A 155 -9.05 -2.91 5.18
CA SER A 155 -9.62 -2.36 6.42
C SER A 155 -11.14 -2.45 6.44
N MET A 156 -11.80 -2.21 5.29
CA MET A 156 -13.25 -2.34 5.18
C MET A 156 -13.71 -3.81 5.23
N GLU A 157 -12.97 -4.71 4.59
CA GLU A 157 -13.26 -6.15 4.68
C GLU A 157 -13.10 -6.68 6.11
N LEU A 158 -12.07 -6.20 6.82
CA LEU A 158 -11.87 -6.55 8.22
C LEU A 158 -13.04 -6.03 9.08
N LEU A 159 -13.46 -4.77 8.90
CA LEU A 159 -14.61 -4.20 9.58
C LEU A 159 -15.90 -5.00 9.28
N ARG A 160 -16.13 -5.32 7.99
CA ARG A 160 -17.27 -6.15 7.56
C ARG A 160 -17.28 -7.50 8.27
N SER A 161 -16.14 -8.18 8.27
CA SER A 161 -15.99 -9.52 8.87
C SER A 161 -16.20 -9.46 10.39
N MET A 162 -15.50 -8.58 11.08
CA MET A 162 -15.57 -8.47 12.55
C MET A 162 -16.97 -8.07 13.04
N ALA A 163 -17.61 -7.14 12.38
CA ALA A 163 -18.94 -6.65 12.75
C ALA A 163 -20.09 -7.41 12.07
N ARG A 164 -19.79 -8.39 11.21
CA ARG A 164 -20.77 -9.18 10.42
C ARG A 164 -21.73 -8.27 9.66
N LEU A 165 -21.16 -7.38 8.85
CA LEU A 165 -21.92 -6.39 8.07
C LEU A 165 -22.10 -6.85 6.64
N ASP A 166 -23.25 -6.51 6.09
CA ASP A 166 -23.59 -6.75 4.69
C ASP A 166 -23.57 -5.40 3.94
N MET A 167 -22.46 -5.15 3.22
CA MET A 167 -22.19 -3.91 2.49
C MET A 167 -21.57 -4.21 1.14
N THR A 168 -21.88 -3.38 0.15
CA THR A 168 -21.38 -3.55 -1.22
C THR A 168 -20.04 -2.87 -1.41
N HIS A 169 -19.06 -3.60 -1.95
CA HIS A 169 -17.77 -3.02 -2.35
C HIS A 169 -17.85 -2.43 -3.76
N VAL A 170 -17.36 -1.20 -3.92
CA VAL A 170 -17.23 -0.50 -5.21
C VAL A 170 -15.74 -0.24 -5.48
N PRO A 171 -15.08 -1.06 -6.33
CA PRO A 171 -13.67 -0.89 -6.64
C PRO A 171 -13.45 0.21 -7.67
N TYR A 172 -12.47 1.10 -7.44
CA TYR A 172 -12.00 2.10 -8.37
C TYR A 172 -10.55 1.82 -8.80
N LYS A 173 -10.13 2.36 -9.96
CA LYS A 173 -8.77 2.18 -10.50
C LYS A 173 -7.70 3.06 -9.82
N GLY A 174 -7.96 3.50 -8.61
CA GLY A 174 -7.00 4.29 -7.82
C GLY A 174 -7.65 5.28 -6.86
N ALA A 175 -6.78 5.93 -6.11
CA ALA A 175 -7.15 6.81 -5.01
C ALA A 175 -7.94 8.05 -5.46
N GLY A 176 -7.57 8.65 -6.58
CA GLY A 176 -8.23 9.85 -7.09
C GLY A 176 -9.70 9.62 -7.41
N GLN A 177 -10.01 8.53 -8.11
CA GLN A 177 -11.38 8.20 -8.49
C GLN A 177 -12.24 7.88 -7.27
N SER A 178 -11.76 7.06 -6.32
CA SER A 178 -12.53 6.75 -5.11
C SER A 178 -12.74 7.97 -4.21
N ASN A 179 -11.82 8.94 -4.22
CA ASN A 179 -12.00 10.20 -3.51
C ASN A 179 -13.07 11.09 -4.19
N ALA A 180 -13.07 11.16 -5.52
CA ALA A 180 -14.11 11.89 -6.25
C ALA A 180 -15.49 11.28 -5.98
N ALA A 181 -15.61 9.96 -6.00
CA ALA A 181 -16.85 9.25 -5.76
C ALA A 181 -17.44 9.49 -4.36
N ILE A 182 -16.61 9.52 -3.30
CA ILE A 182 -17.11 9.81 -1.94
C ILE A 182 -17.55 11.28 -1.82
N VAL A 183 -16.85 12.22 -2.47
CA VAL A 183 -17.24 13.64 -2.46
C VAL A 183 -18.54 13.86 -3.23
N ALA A 184 -18.74 13.17 -4.33
CA ALA A 184 -19.97 13.22 -5.12
C ALA A 184 -21.17 12.50 -4.47
N GLY A 185 -20.95 11.74 -3.37
CA GLY A 185 -22.01 10.96 -2.73
C GLY A 185 -22.39 9.66 -3.49
N GLU A 186 -21.57 9.24 -4.46
CA GLU A 186 -21.79 7.99 -5.19
C GLU A 186 -21.55 6.76 -4.30
N VAL A 187 -20.72 6.92 -3.27
CA VAL A 187 -20.44 5.92 -2.26
C VAL A 187 -20.57 6.50 -0.85
N HIS A 188 -20.93 5.65 0.11
CA HIS A 188 -21.25 6.07 1.47
C HIS A 188 -20.01 6.23 2.34
N MET A 189 -18.96 5.44 2.09
CA MET A 189 -17.75 5.46 2.91
C MET A 189 -16.52 4.90 2.18
N LEU A 190 -15.34 5.19 2.72
CA LEU A 190 -14.07 4.59 2.34
C LEU A 190 -13.07 4.68 3.51
N VAL A 191 -12.03 3.86 3.48
CA VAL A 191 -10.89 3.97 4.38
C VAL A 191 -9.67 4.46 3.61
N ARG A 192 -8.98 5.46 4.17
CA ARG A 192 -7.86 6.16 3.52
C ARG A 192 -6.76 6.54 4.49
N ASP A 193 -5.57 6.79 3.95
CA ASP A 193 -4.54 7.50 4.72
C ASP A 193 -4.95 8.97 4.93
N ARG A 194 -4.55 9.52 6.07
CA ARG A 194 -4.95 10.87 6.49
C ARG A 194 -4.49 11.98 5.52
N LYS A 195 -3.40 11.79 4.79
CA LYS A 195 -2.87 12.84 3.88
C LYS A 195 -3.71 12.98 2.61
N SER A 196 -4.28 11.90 2.12
CA SER A 196 -5.17 11.91 0.95
C SER A 196 -6.59 12.38 1.27
N THR A 197 -6.91 12.65 2.55
CA THR A 197 -8.25 13.00 3.02
C THR A 197 -8.44 14.50 3.26
N ARG A 198 -7.66 15.39 2.68
CA ARG A 198 -7.94 16.84 2.73
C ARG A 198 -9.17 17.23 1.90
N LEU A 199 -10.27 16.54 2.15
CA LEU A 199 -11.59 16.85 1.62
C LEU A 199 -12.43 17.32 2.80
N ASN A 200 -13.32 18.31 2.57
CA ASN A 200 -14.29 18.83 3.54
C ASN A 200 -15.36 17.78 3.92
N SER A 201 -14.94 16.61 4.38
CA SER A 201 -15.79 15.52 4.82
C SER A 201 -15.66 15.31 6.31
N SER A 202 -16.76 15.01 6.98
CA SER A 202 -16.77 14.65 8.40
C SER A 202 -15.89 13.43 8.63
N HIS A 203 -14.89 13.55 9.51
CA HIS A 203 -13.99 12.47 9.88
C HIS A 203 -14.51 11.78 11.13
N ILE A 204 -14.70 10.46 11.05
CA ILE A 204 -14.87 9.62 12.22
C ILE A 204 -13.49 9.00 12.52
N PRO A 205 -12.77 9.43 13.58
CA PRO A 205 -11.50 8.83 13.93
C PRO A 205 -11.72 7.39 14.42
N LEU A 206 -10.97 6.45 13.86
CA LEU A 206 -10.87 5.06 14.36
C LEU A 206 -10.05 5.02 15.67
N SER A 207 -10.17 6.01 16.55
CA SER A 207 -9.50 6.02 17.83
C SER A 207 -10.21 5.07 18.78
N ARG A 208 -9.51 3.97 19.11
CA ARG A 208 -9.81 2.98 20.13
C ARG A 208 -10.91 1.97 19.76
N MET A 209 -10.51 0.92 19.03
CA MET A 209 -11.08 -0.37 19.31
C MET A 209 -10.60 -0.77 20.73
N PRO A 210 -11.48 -1.17 21.65
CA PRO A 210 -11.04 -1.74 22.92
C PRO A 210 -10.19 -2.97 22.57
N SER A 211 -8.98 -3.04 23.15
CA SER A 211 -8.21 -4.27 23.18
C SER A 211 -9.10 -5.31 23.84
N SER A 212 -9.48 -6.32 23.10
CA SER A 212 -10.23 -7.46 23.61
C SER A 212 -9.47 -8.05 24.77
N ALA A 213 -10.09 -8.03 25.94
CA ALA A 213 -9.78 -8.97 27.00
C ALA A 213 -10.08 -10.40 26.52
#